data_0ddd0b5e3f3c1cefab0991cbae9863cf
#
_entry.id   0ddd0b5e3f3c1cefab0991cbae9863cf
#
_cell.length_a   1.000
_cell.length_b   1.000
_cell.length_c   1.000
_cell.angle_alpha   90.00
_cell.angle_beta   90.00
_cell.angle_gamma   90.00
#
_symmetry.space_group_name_H-M   'P 1'
#
loop_
_entity.id
_entity.type
_entity.pdbx_description
1 polymer ?
#
loop_
_entity_poly.entity_id
_entity_poly.type
_entity_poly.pdbx_seq_one_letter_code
_entity_poly.pdbx_strand_id
1 'polypeptide(L)'
;RMLFAAKPVFIGKPAAAVCLCRRGGATAAFQTLQMPFQMLNMPIVTSQYWNIAYGREEGQVAQDVEGLQTMRTLAVNMAWLLKKIKGIATTDAPEYEPWTPMHFVR
;
A
#
# COMPACT_ATOMS: atom_id res chain seq x y z
N ARG A 1 -7.72 4.95 -21.37
CA ARG A 1 -8.69 4.32 -22.28
C ARG A 1 -8.74 2.80 -22.09
N MET A 2 -7.60 2.14 -22.14
CA MET A 2 -7.53 0.69 -21.94
C MET A 2 -8.03 0.28 -20.54
N LEU A 3 -7.61 0.99 -19.48
CA LEU A 3 -8.08 0.73 -18.14
C LEU A 3 -9.58 0.91 -17.99
N PHE A 4 -10.14 1.93 -18.62
CA PHE A 4 -11.56 2.18 -18.57
C PHE A 4 -12.35 1.06 -19.26
N ALA A 5 -11.86 0.57 -20.41
CA ALA A 5 -12.48 -0.55 -21.11
C ALA A 5 -12.43 -1.86 -20.30
N ALA A 6 -11.40 -2.03 -19.46
CA ALA A 6 -11.23 -3.19 -18.59
C ALA A 6 -11.94 -3.06 -17.24
N LYS A 7 -12.64 -1.95 -17.00
CA LYS A 7 -13.30 -1.67 -15.71
C LYS A 7 -14.14 -2.82 -15.16
N PRO A 8 -14.96 -3.52 -15.97
CA PRO A 8 -15.76 -4.63 -15.43
C PRO A 8 -14.93 -5.74 -14.78
N VAL A 9 -13.67 -5.92 -15.20
CA VAL A 9 -12.76 -6.91 -14.63
C VAL A 9 -12.22 -6.46 -13.28
N PHE A 10 -12.03 -5.14 -13.09
CA PHE A 10 -11.38 -4.58 -11.90
C PHE A 10 -12.32 -4.15 -10.79
N ILE A 11 -13.58 -3.85 -11.12
CA ILE A 11 -14.54 -3.36 -10.12
C ILE A 11 -14.57 -4.24 -8.88
N GLY A 12 -14.45 -3.60 -7.72
CA GLY A 12 -14.54 -4.26 -6.43
C GLY A 12 -13.30 -5.00 -5.98
N LYS A 13 -12.25 -5.08 -6.81
CA LYS A 13 -11.00 -5.72 -6.44
C LYS A 13 -10.14 -4.76 -5.63
N PRO A 14 -9.67 -5.15 -4.43
CA PRO A 14 -8.77 -4.30 -3.64
C PRO A 14 -7.47 -4.04 -4.38
N ALA A 15 -6.97 -2.82 -4.22
CA ALA A 15 -5.73 -2.38 -4.86
C ALA A 15 -4.90 -1.55 -3.90
N ALA A 16 -3.60 -1.52 -4.12
CA ALA A 16 -2.68 -0.68 -3.39
C ALA A 16 -1.54 -0.24 -4.30
N ALA A 17 -1.02 0.96 -4.05
CA ALA A 17 0.17 1.47 -4.70
C ALA A 17 1.33 1.49 -3.70
N VAL A 18 2.53 1.24 -4.18
CA VAL A 18 3.76 1.30 -3.39
C VAL A 18 4.79 2.07 -4.22
N CYS A 19 5.49 3.01 -3.60
CA CYS A 19 6.51 3.80 -4.25
C CYS A 19 7.82 3.77 -3.47
N LEU A 20 8.90 3.86 -4.22
CA LEU A 20 10.25 3.97 -3.67
C LEU A 20 10.87 5.24 -4.20
N CYS A 21 11.67 5.92 -3.39
CA CYS A 21 12.46 7.04 -3.85
C CYS A 21 13.74 7.19 -3.01
N ARG A 22 14.65 7.98 -3.54
CA ARG A 22 15.88 8.34 -2.83
C ARG A 22 15.61 9.46 -1.83
N ARG A 23 14.85 10.48 -2.22
CA ARG A 23 14.58 11.68 -1.42
C ARG A 23 13.14 12.12 -1.48
N GLY A 24 12.66 12.48 -2.67
CA GLY A 24 11.33 13.01 -2.88
C GLY A 24 10.75 12.52 -4.20
N GLY A 25 9.55 12.97 -4.51
CA GLY A 25 8.84 12.57 -5.72
C GLY A 25 7.95 11.34 -5.53
N ALA A 26 8.22 10.51 -4.53
CA ALA A 26 7.40 9.32 -4.29
C ALA A 26 5.96 9.68 -3.91
N THR A 27 5.76 10.77 -3.17
CA THR A 27 4.40 11.20 -2.79
C THR A 27 3.57 11.54 -4.03
N ALA A 28 4.12 12.29 -4.98
CA ALA A 28 3.42 12.61 -6.22
C ALA A 28 3.15 11.37 -7.06
N ALA A 29 4.13 10.48 -7.17
CA ALA A 29 3.97 9.20 -7.88
C ALA A 29 2.90 8.33 -7.22
N PHE A 30 2.91 8.26 -5.90
CA PHE A 30 1.93 7.51 -5.12
C PHE A 30 0.51 8.00 -5.39
N GLN A 31 0.27 9.31 -5.36
CA GLN A 31 -1.02 9.90 -5.66
C GLN A 31 -1.47 9.59 -7.09
N THR A 32 -0.55 9.71 -8.04
CA THR A 32 -0.84 9.43 -9.45
C THR A 32 -1.25 7.97 -9.66
N LEU A 33 -0.57 7.04 -8.98
CA LEU A 33 -0.88 5.62 -9.09
C LEU A 33 -2.26 5.25 -8.50
N GLN A 34 -2.75 6.04 -7.55
CA GLN A 34 -4.06 5.77 -6.94
C GLN A 34 -5.24 6.24 -7.80
N MET A 35 -5.03 7.19 -8.70
CA MET A 35 -6.11 7.72 -9.54
C MET A 35 -6.80 6.65 -10.40
N PRO A 36 -6.08 5.75 -11.07
CA PRO A 36 -6.73 4.67 -11.83
C PRO A 36 -7.61 3.78 -10.96
N PHE A 37 -7.22 3.51 -9.71
CA PHE A 37 -8.01 2.68 -8.82
C PHE A 37 -9.37 3.31 -8.51
N GLN A 38 -9.40 4.62 -8.28
CA GLN A 38 -10.64 5.34 -8.06
C GLN A 38 -11.54 5.30 -9.30
N MET A 39 -10.96 5.51 -10.48
CA MET A 39 -11.70 5.47 -11.73
C MET A 39 -12.31 4.08 -12.00
N LEU A 40 -11.63 3.02 -11.55
CA LEU A 40 -12.04 1.64 -11.78
C LEU A 40 -12.95 1.07 -10.67
N ASN A 41 -13.39 1.90 -9.73
CA ASN A 41 -14.20 1.48 -8.58
C ASN A 41 -13.53 0.36 -7.76
N MET A 42 -12.24 0.50 -7.53
CA MET A 42 -11.46 -0.44 -6.74
C MET A 42 -11.27 0.11 -5.32
N PRO A 43 -11.55 -0.69 -4.27
CA PRO A 43 -11.20 -0.28 -2.91
C PRO A 43 -9.68 -0.10 -2.80
N ILE A 44 -9.25 1.06 -2.29
CA ILE A 44 -7.83 1.32 -2.06
C ILE A 44 -7.49 0.87 -0.65
N VAL A 45 -6.57 -0.10 -0.54
CA VAL A 45 -6.11 -0.61 0.74
C VAL A 45 -5.04 0.32 1.28
N THR A 46 -5.15 0.66 2.55
CA THR A 46 -4.24 1.56 3.23
C THR A 46 -3.34 0.82 4.21
N SER A 47 -2.32 1.49 4.68
CA SER A 47 -1.44 1.02 5.74
C SER A 47 -1.49 2.01 6.91
N GLN A 48 -0.48 1.96 7.75
CA GLN A 48 -0.33 2.90 8.88
C GLN A 48 0.11 4.30 8.43
N TYR A 49 0.69 4.39 7.25
CA TYR A 49 1.18 5.64 6.64
C TYR A 49 1.18 5.47 5.13
N TRP A 50 1.68 6.43 4.39
CA TRP A 50 1.80 6.32 2.93
C TRP A 50 2.75 5.17 2.58
N ASN A 51 2.39 4.42 1.55
CA ASN A 51 3.15 3.23 1.15
C ASN A 51 4.41 3.62 0.38
N ILE A 52 5.33 4.28 1.06
CA ILE A 52 6.56 4.80 0.51
C ILE A 52 7.73 4.25 1.32
N ALA A 53 8.74 3.76 0.63
CA ALA A 53 10.00 3.38 1.23
C ALA A 53 11.14 4.16 0.59
N TYR A 54 12.27 4.26 1.26
CA TYR A 54 13.39 5.07 0.83
C TYR A 54 14.66 4.25 0.72
N GLY A 55 15.43 4.52 -0.32
CA GLY A 55 16.72 3.90 -0.52
C GLY A 55 17.44 4.51 -1.71
N ARG A 56 18.75 4.64 -1.61
CA ARG A 56 19.60 5.20 -2.66
C ARG A 56 20.35 4.10 -3.41
N GLU A 57 20.96 3.21 -2.67
CA GLU A 57 21.83 2.18 -3.20
C GLU A 57 21.21 0.81 -2.97
N GLU A 58 21.77 -0.19 -3.66
CA GLU A 58 21.30 -1.55 -3.52
C GLU A 58 21.30 -1.98 -2.04
N GLY A 59 20.19 -2.57 -1.61
CA GLY A 59 20.03 -3.06 -0.25
C GLY A 59 19.62 -2.01 0.79
N GLN A 60 19.68 -0.72 0.49
CA GLN A 60 19.35 0.32 1.48
C GLN A 60 17.87 0.35 1.88
N VAL A 61 16.98 -0.03 0.98
CA VAL A 61 15.54 -0.10 1.30
C VAL A 61 15.31 -1.07 2.46
N ALA A 62 16.08 -2.13 2.58
CA ALA A 62 16.01 -3.08 3.69
C ALA A 62 16.35 -2.45 5.06
N GLN A 63 17.00 -1.30 5.06
CA GLN A 63 17.35 -0.55 6.27
C GLN A 63 16.29 0.49 6.65
N ASP A 64 15.31 0.73 5.79
CA ASP A 64 14.18 1.61 6.10
C ASP A 64 13.16 0.85 6.95
N VAL A 65 13.38 0.85 8.25
CA VAL A 65 12.58 0.08 9.21
C VAL A 65 11.11 0.47 9.16
N GLU A 66 10.84 1.77 9.14
CA GLU A 66 9.45 2.26 9.10
C GLU A 66 8.80 1.94 7.76
N GLY A 67 9.53 2.12 6.65
CA GLY A 67 9.02 1.79 5.32
C GLY A 67 8.66 0.31 5.19
N LEU A 68 9.53 -0.58 5.67
CA LEU A 68 9.26 -2.01 5.64
C LEU A 68 8.08 -2.39 6.54
N GLN A 69 7.96 -1.78 7.71
CA GLN A 69 6.81 -2.01 8.58
C GLN A 69 5.52 -1.53 7.91
N THR A 70 5.55 -0.40 7.24
CA THR A 70 4.42 0.10 6.46
C THR A 70 3.99 -0.92 5.41
N MET A 71 4.94 -1.56 4.72
CA MET A 71 4.62 -2.60 3.75
C MET A 71 4.01 -3.85 4.39
N ARG A 72 4.53 -4.29 5.55
CA ARG A 72 3.95 -5.42 6.27
C ARG A 72 2.54 -5.13 6.74
N THR A 73 2.30 -3.93 7.27
CA THR A 73 0.96 -3.50 7.69
C THR A 73 0.00 -3.42 6.50
N LEU A 74 0.49 -2.95 5.35
CA LEU A 74 -0.29 -2.99 4.12
C LEU A 74 -0.70 -4.42 3.76
N ALA A 75 0.23 -5.36 3.85
CA ALA A 75 -0.06 -6.77 3.56
C ALA A 75 -1.10 -7.35 4.53
N VAL A 76 -1.02 -6.99 5.81
CA VAL A 76 -2.02 -7.40 6.82
C VAL A 76 -3.39 -6.86 6.45
N ASN A 77 -3.50 -5.59 6.11
CA ASN A 77 -4.76 -4.97 5.72
C ASN A 77 -5.33 -5.58 4.45
N MET A 78 -4.48 -5.81 3.45
CA MET A 78 -4.89 -6.44 2.19
C MET A 78 -5.43 -7.85 2.43
N ALA A 79 -4.70 -8.66 3.19
CA ALA A 79 -5.11 -10.04 3.49
C ALA A 79 -6.45 -10.07 4.25
N TRP A 80 -6.59 -9.21 5.25
CA TRP A 80 -7.82 -9.11 6.04
C TRP A 80 -9.02 -8.74 5.15
N LEU A 81 -8.87 -7.71 4.32
CA LEU A 81 -9.94 -7.26 3.43
C LEU A 81 -10.32 -8.32 2.41
N LEU A 82 -9.33 -8.99 1.81
CA LEU A 82 -9.59 -10.08 0.85
C LEU A 82 -10.35 -11.23 1.50
N LYS A 83 -10.01 -11.59 2.74
CA LYS A 83 -10.74 -12.61 3.48
C LYS A 83 -12.18 -12.20 3.75
N LYS A 84 -12.41 -10.95 4.14
CA LYS A 84 -13.75 -10.43 4.36
C LYS A 84 -14.60 -10.47 3.09
N ILE A 85 -14.02 -10.06 1.96
CA ILE A 85 -14.72 -10.07 0.67
C ILE A 85 -15.11 -11.48 0.26
N LYS A 86 -14.25 -12.47 0.54
CA LYS A 86 -14.50 -13.87 0.18
C LYS A 86 -15.34 -14.63 1.21
N GLY A 87 -15.75 -13.97 2.29
CA GLY A 87 -16.53 -14.61 3.35
C GLY A 87 -15.73 -15.59 4.20
N ILE A 88 -14.40 -15.50 4.19
CA ILE A 88 -13.53 -16.33 5.03
C ILE A 88 -13.53 -15.77 6.46
N ALA A 89 -13.64 -16.66 7.46
CA ALA A 89 -13.62 -16.25 8.85
C ALA A 89 -12.31 -15.52 9.20
N THR A 90 -12.46 -14.39 9.91
CA THR A 90 -11.32 -13.56 10.33
C THR A 90 -11.71 -12.76 11.57
N THR A 91 -10.75 -12.07 12.17
CA THR A 91 -11.00 -11.13 13.27
C THR A 91 -11.84 -9.95 12.83
N ASP A 92 -12.50 -9.26 13.77
CA ASP A 92 -13.34 -8.09 13.45
C ASP A 92 -12.53 -6.95 12.86
N ALA A 93 -11.26 -6.86 13.25
CA ALA A 93 -10.32 -5.87 12.74
C ALA A 93 -8.96 -6.52 12.51
N PRO A 94 -8.12 -5.95 11.62
CA PRO A 94 -6.76 -6.45 11.44
C PRO A 94 -5.94 -6.30 12.72
N GLU A 95 -4.99 -7.20 12.91
CA GLU A 95 -4.05 -7.16 14.05
C GLU A 95 -2.70 -6.62 13.56
N TYR A 96 -2.21 -5.59 14.24
CA TYR A 96 -1.00 -4.89 13.83
C TYR A 96 0.15 -5.10 14.82
N GLU A 97 1.37 -5.09 14.29
CA GLU A 97 2.56 -4.99 15.12
C GLU A 97 2.69 -3.57 15.70
N PRO A 98 3.38 -3.38 16.85
CA PRO A 98 3.62 -2.03 17.38
C PRO A 98 4.39 -1.18 16.38
N TRP A 99 3.94 0.06 16.19
CA TRP A 99 4.58 0.96 15.24
C TRP A 99 6.01 1.31 15.66
N THR A 100 6.93 1.17 14.70
CA THR A 100 8.34 1.51 14.89
C THR A 100 8.70 2.68 13.99
N PRO A 101 8.63 3.93 14.49
CA PRO A 101 8.96 5.09 13.69
C PRO A 101 10.46 5.16 13.41
N MET A 102 10.82 5.82 12.32
CA MET A 102 12.20 6.11 12.00
C MET A 102 12.67 7.32 12.80
N HIS A 103 13.83 7.20 13.45
CA HIS A 103 14.31 8.21 14.41
C HIS A 103 15.37 9.15 13.85
N PHE A 104 15.88 8.94 12.67
CA PHE A 104 16.90 9.82 12.12
C PHE A 104 16.31 10.85 11.16
N VAL A 105 16.94 12.01 11.13
CA VAL A 105 16.57 13.11 10.23
C VAL A 105 17.09 12.79 8.84
N ARG A 106 16.23 12.97 7.87
CA ARG A 106 16.56 12.72 6.45
C ARG A 106 16.92 13.98 5.71
#